data_3b73aee42f43f398c1632f937deec3c1
#
_entry.id   3b73aee42f43f398c1632f937deec3c1
#
_cell.length_a   1.000
_cell.length_b   1.000
_cell.length_c   1.000
_cell.angle_alpha   90.00
_cell.angle_beta   90.00
_cell.angle_gamma   90.00
#
_symmetry.space_group_name_H-M   'P 1'
#
loop_
_entity.id
_entity.type
_entity.pdbx_description
1 polymer ?
#
loop_
_entity_poly.entity_id
_entity_poly.type
_entity_poly.pdbx_seq_one_letter_code
_entity_poly.pdbx_strand_id
1 'polypeptide(L)'
;METAPNFPWMVTQDPLPLIRKLLDAGANPNALVNRTPRARMREGSPRIVFATPLMRAAFAADLELVKLLLSHGADPKIISSDGETMVSAAAGLGFVHGYHRGKSPAERLEVVKLFVGLGNDVNQADDYGITPLMAAGNMGYTPIIQYLVDVGADLGAYDLGKKNDGAFGSSIEPLMPVDYAIGVGTFVPNNAVIIHEDAVALMFKMMKERGIRHTTSECTLRGFTCAQANVDPKFATPAEIVRMRAVAVGHQVEGITGGLEAK
;
A
#
# COMPACT_ATOMS: atom_id res chain seq x y z
N MET A 1 21.58 12.83 10.34
CA MET A 1 20.41 13.26 9.56
C MET A 1 20.92 14.20 8.47
N GLU A 2 21.17 13.68 7.29
CA GLU A 2 21.53 14.53 6.15
C GLU A 2 20.29 15.26 5.66
N THR A 3 20.33 16.57 5.69
CA THR A 3 19.30 17.42 5.09
C THR A 3 19.35 17.23 3.59
N ALA A 4 18.24 16.75 2.99
CA ALA A 4 18.11 16.64 1.55
C ALA A 4 18.44 17.99 0.89
N PRO A 5 19.12 17.99 -0.28
CA PRO A 5 19.53 19.22 -0.92
C PRO A 5 18.32 20.11 -1.24
N ASN A 6 18.39 21.38 -0.81
CA ASN A 6 17.40 22.39 -1.18
C ASN A 6 17.55 22.70 -2.67
N PHE A 7 16.65 22.20 -3.48
CA PHE A 7 16.53 22.61 -4.87
C PHE A 7 15.79 23.95 -4.93
N PRO A 8 16.32 24.97 -5.62
CA PRO A 8 15.74 26.32 -5.67
C PRO A 8 14.30 26.38 -6.25
N TRP A 9 13.90 25.34 -6.99
CA TRP A 9 12.54 25.23 -7.55
C TRP A 9 11.54 24.49 -6.65
N MET A 10 11.96 24.00 -5.48
CA MET A 10 11.00 23.45 -4.51
C MET A 10 10.15 24.58 -3.99
N VAL A 11 8.83 24.48 -4.23
CA VAL A 11 7.86 25.40 -3.66
C VAL A 11 7.98 25.33 -2.14
N THR A 12 8.53 26.39 -1.56
CA THR A 12 8.70 26.52 -0.10
C THR A 12 7.48 27.18 0.57
N GLN A 13 6.52 27.63 -0.23
CA GLN A 13 5.31 28.29 0.27
C GLN A 13 4.20 27.26 0.51
N ASP A 14 3.46 27.46 1.59
CA ASP A 14 2.24 26.71 1.87
C ASP A 14 1.22 26.92 0.75
N PRO A 15 0.77 25.86 0.05
CA PRO A 15 -0.19 25.99 -1.04
C PRO A 15 -1.64 26.21 -0.57
N LEU A 16 -1.96 25.94 0.71
CA LEU A 16 -3.32 25.99 1.24
C LEU A 16 -4.04 27.33 1.02
N PRO A 17 -3.39 28.51 1.24
CA PRO A 17 -4.04 29.81 0.99
C PRO A 17 -4.44 30.01 -0.47
N LEU A 18 -3.62 29.54 -1.42
CA LEU A 18 -3.95 29.62 -2.85
C LEU A 18 -5.10 28.68 -3.20
N ILE A 19 -5.04 27.43 -2.72
CA ILE A 19 -6.09 26.43 -2.96
C ILE A 19 -7.43 26.95 -2.41
N ARG A 20 -7.44 27.52 -1.21
CA ARG A 20 -8.63 28.13 -0.63
C ARG A 20 -9.21 29.22 -1.53
N LYS A 21 -8.39 30.17 -2.00
CA LYS A 21 -8.84 31.23 -2.93
C LYS A 21 -9.44 30.67 -4.21
N LEU A 22 -8.87 29.58 -4.76
CA LEU A 22 -9.39 28.94 -5.96
C LEU A 22 -10.76 28.30 -5.69
N LEU A 23 -10.90 27.63 -4.55
CA LEU A 23 -12.18 27.01 -4.15
C LEU A 23 -13.25 28.06 -3.86
N ASP A 24 -12.91 29.14 -3.15
CA ASP A 24 -13.79 30.27 -2.87
C ASP A 24 -14.23 30.99 -4.18
N ALA A 25 -13.38 30.97 -5.21
CA ALA A 25 -13.70 31.47 -6.53
C ALA A 25 -14.51 30.47 -7.41
N GLY A 26 -14.94 29.34 -6.86
CA GLY A 26 -15.78 28.37 -7.54
C GLY A 26 -15.04 27.29 -8.31
N ALA A 27 -13.76 27.04 -8.03
CA ALA A 27 -13.06 25.90 -8.61
C ALA A 27 -13.74 24.60 -8.19
N ASN A 28 -13.93 23.67 -9.14
CA ASN A 28 -14.59 22.39 -8.88
C ASN A 28 -13.67 21.45 -8.05
N PRO A 29 -14.03 21.15 -6.77
CA PRO A 29 -13.22 20.26 -5.92
C PRO A 29 -13.25 18.80 -6.36
N ASN A 30 -14.17 18.44 -7.28
CA ASN A 30 -14.33 17.09 -7.82
C ASN A 30 -13.79 16.95 -9.24
N ALA A 31 -13.02 17.94 -9.73
CA ALA A 31 -12.44 17.87 -11.05
C ALA A 31 -11.49 16.66 -11.17
N LEU A 32 -11.70 15.86 -12.21
CA LEU A 32 -10.85 14.70 -12.49
C LEU A 32 -9.62 15.12 -13.30
N VAL A 33 -8.47 14.57 -12.96
CA VAL A 33 -7.26 14.69 -13.78
C VAL A 33 -7.46 13.85 -15.04
N ASN A 34 -7.73 14.50 -16.18
CA ASN A 34 -8.00 13.82 -17.46
C ASN A 34 -6.74 13.57 -18.32
N ARG A 35 -5.58 14.01 -17.87
CA ARG A 35 -4.30 13.76 -18.51
C ARG A 35 -3.26 13.44 -17.45
N THR A 36 -2.65 12.27 -17.57
CA THR A 36 -1.36 12.04 -16.90
C THR A 36 -0.35 13.03 -17.45
N PRO A 37 0.33 13.82 -16.62
CA PRO A 37 1.49 14.54 -17.08
C PRO A 37 2.40 13.55 -17.81
N ARG A 38 2.85 13.89 -19.04
CA ARG A 38 3.81 13.08 -19.82
C ARG A 38 5.20 12.99 -19.16
N ALA A 39 5.36 13.41 -17.93
CA ALA A 39 6.52 13.09 -17.12
C ALA A 39 6.56 11.57 -17.01
N ARG A 40 7.55 11.00 -17.68
CA ARG A 40 7.87 9.58 -17.74
C ARG A 40 7.45 8.91 -16.44
N MET A 41 6.26 8.31 -16.43
CA MET A 41 5.87 7.43 -15.35
C MET A 41 6.79 6.23 -15.47
N ARG A 42 7.79 6.18 -14.62
CA ARG A 42 8.48 4.92 -14.35
C ARG A 42 7.41 3.96 -13.85
N GLU A 43 7.42 2.77 -14.37
CA GLU A 43 6.65 1.66 -13.80
C GLU A 43 6.77 1.73 -12.28
N GLY A 44 5.65 1.67 -11.56
CA GLY A 44 5.60 1.83 -10.10
C GLY A 44 5.17 3.22 -9.61
N SER A 45 4.95 4.21 -10.48
CA SER A 45 4.24 5.42 -10.06
C SER A 45 2.78 5.10 -9.76
N PRO A 46 2.19 5.72 -8.71
CA PRO A 46 0.77 5.53 -8.43
C PRO A 46 -0.03 5.82 -9.69
N ARG A 47 -0.96 4.95 -10.02
CA ARG A 47 -1.89 5.14 -11.13
C ARG A 47 -2.89 6.24 -10.76
N ILE A 48 -2.44 7.50 -10.84
CA ILE A 48 -3.21 8.69 -10.45
C ILE A 48 -4.07 9.18 -11.65
N VAL A 49 -4.49 8.26 -12.49
CA VAL A 49 -5.33 8.60 -13.64
C VAL A 49 -6.76 8.77 -13.14
N PHE A 50 -7.37 9.89 -13.51
CA PHE A 50 -8.72 10.26 -13.07
C PHE A 50 -8.89 10.39 -11.54
N ALA A 51 -7.84 10.77 -10.83
CA ALA A 51 -7.94 11.11 -9.42
C ALA A 51 -8.51 12.53 -9.22
N THR A 52 -9.31 12.68 -8.16
CA THR A 52 -9.77 14.01 -7.70
C THR A 52 -8.70 14.70 -6.86
N PRO A 53 -8.80 16.03 -6.65
CA PRO A 53 -7.96 16.73 -5.68
C PRO A 53 -8.01 16.09 -4.29
N LEU A 54 -9.20 15.63 -3.85
CA LEU A 54 -9.38 14.96 -2.57
C LEU A 54 -8.60 13.65 -2.48
N MET A 55 -8.60 12.82 -3.54
CA MET A 55 -7.83 11.58 -3.57
C MET A 55 -6.34 11.85 -3.51
N ARG A 56 -5.86 12.89 -4.17
CA ARG A 56 -4.44 13.28 -4.09
C ARG A 56 -4.05 13.77 -2.69
N ALA A 57 -4.94 14.50 -2.02
CA ALA A 57 -4.76 14.92 -0.63
C ALA A 57 -4.75 13.71 0.32
N ALA A 58 -5.63 12.73 0.10
CA ALA A 58 -5.67 11.46 0.83
C ALA A 58 -4.36 10.68 0.66
N PHE A 59 -3.89 10.54 -0.57
CA PHE A 59 -2.61 9.90 -0.90
C PHE A 59 -1.41 10.58 -0.23
N ALA A 60 -1.39 11.92 -0.18
CA ALA A 60 -0.38 12.69 0.53
C ALA A 60 -0.53 12.65 2.05
N ALA A 61 -1.66 12.14 2.54
CA ALA A 61 -2.08 12.21 3.95
C ALA A 61 -2.09 13.67 4.50
N ASP A 62 -2.49 14.61 3.66
CA ASP A 62 -2.59 16.02 4.01
C ASP A 62 -3.98 16.30 4.62
N LEU A 63 -4.08 16.13 5.95
CA LEU A 63 -5.33 16.24 6.68
C LEU A 63 -5.99 17.63 6.53
N GLU A 64 -5.18 18.70 6.51
CA GLU A 64 -5.71 20.06 6.40
C GLU A 64 -6.26 20.32 5.00
N LEU A 65 -5.58 19.87 3.95
CA LEU A 65 -6.09 19.94 2.59
C LEU A 65 -7.32 19.05 2.41
N VAL A 66 -7.34 17.85 2.99
CA VAL A 66 -8.53 16.98 2.97
C VAL A 66 -9.74 17.69 3.57
N LYS A 67 -9.60 18.28 4.77
CA LYS A 67 -10.67 19.03 5.43
C LYS A 67 -11.12 20.24 4.61
N LEU A 68 -10.17 20.97 4.04
CA LEU A 68 -10.46 22.13 3.18
C LEU A 68 -11.30 21.71 1.96
N LEU A 69 -10.92 20.66 1.26
CA LEU A 69 -11.63 20.17 0.09
C LEU A 69 -13.04 19.68 0.45
N LEU A 70 -13.16 18.91 1.54
CA LEU A 70 -14.46 18.43 2.04
C LEU A 70 -15.38 19.59 2.39
N SER A 71 -14.89 20.66 3.01
CA SER A 71 -15.68 21.84 3.35
C SER A 71 -16.20 22.62 2.12
N HIS A 72 -15.58 22.41 0.94
CA HIS A 72 -15.99 22.99 -0.33
C HIS A 72 -16.73 21.99 -1.24
N GLY A 73 -17.24 20.88 -0.67
CA GLY A 73 -18.08 19.93 -1.40
C GLY A 73 -17.32 18.88 -2.21
N ALA A 74 -16.07 18.58 -1.84
CA ALA A 74 -15.40 17.41 -2.39
C ALA A 74 -16.15 16.14 -1.96
N ASP A 75 -16.41 15.25 -2.91
CA ASP A 75 -17.11 13.98 -2.66
C ASP A 75 -16.11 12.88 -2.28
N PRO A 76 -16.17 12.34 -1.06
CA PRO A 76 -15.29 11.28 -0.60
C PRO A 76 -15.62 9.91 -1.20
N LYS A 77 -16.66 9.78 -1.99
CA LYS A 77 -17.09 8.51 -2.61
C LYS A 77 -16.58 8.32 -4.04
N ILE A 78 -15.99 9.34 -4.65
CA ILE A 78 -15.42 9.21 -5.99
C ILE A 78 -14.19 8.29 -5.92
N ILE A 79 -14.21 7.27 -6.75
CA ILE A 79 -13.10 6.33 -6.95
C ILE A 79 -12.29 6.72 -8.19
N SER A 80 -11.03 6.27 -8.29
CA SER A 80 -10.19 6.44 -9.48
C SER A 80 -10.67 5.57 -10.64
N SER A 81 -10.05 5.72 -11.81
CA SER A 81 -10.33 4.84 -12.97
C SER A 81 -10.01 3.37 -12.73
N ASP A 82 -9.12 3.08 -11.81
CA ASP A 82 -8.66 1.73 -11.46
C ASP A 82 -9.37 1.22 -10.18
N GLY A 83 -10.45 1.90 -9.75
CA GLY A 83 -11.23 1.50 -8.57
C GLY A 83 -10.64 1.92 -7.21
N GLU A 84 -9.53 2.68 -7.18
CA GLU A 84 -8.92 3.11 -5.91
C GLU A 84 -9.88 3.97 -5.08
N THR A 85 -9.94 3.71 -3.78
CA THR A 85 -10.76 4.44 -2.82
C THR A 85 -9.95 5.46 -2.04
N MET A 86 -10.64 6.39 -1.36
CA MET A 86 -9.99 7.35 -0.45
C MET A 86 -9.27 6.64 0.71
N VAL A 87 -9.83 5.51 1.21
CA VAL A 87 -9.21 4.74 2.29
C VAL A 87 -7.95 4.04 1.80
N SER A 88 -7.98 3.42 0.60
CA SER A 88 -6.79 2.79 -0.01
C SER A 88 -5.68 3.80 -0.25
N ALA A 89 -6.01 4.97 -0.82
CA ALA A 89 -5.06 6.06 -1.06
C ALA A 89 -4.42 6.55 0.25
N ALA A 90 -5.23 6.79 1.30
CA ALA A 90 -4.74 7.21 2.61
C ALA A 90 -3.90 6.12 3.29
N ALA A 91 -4.26 4.83 3.12
CA ALA A 91 -3.51 3.69 3.65
C ALA A 91 -2.16 3.47 2.96
N GLY A 92 -1.91 4.12 1.83
CA GLY A 92 -0.61 4.11 1.16
C GLY A 92 -0.57 3.37 -0.17
N LEU A 93 -1.73 3.05 -0.77
CA LEU A 93 -1.76 2.44 -2.09
C LEU A 93 -1.02 3.33 -3.11
N GLY A 94 -0.12 2.71 -3.87
CA GLY A 94 0.68 3.43 -4.86
C GLY A 94 1.82 4.29 -4.31
N PHE A 95 2.07 4.28 -3.00
CA PHE A 95 3.21 4.97 -2.42
C PHE A 95 4.51 4.22 -2.73
N VAL A 96 5.54 4.94 -3.18
CA VAL A 96 6.86 4.35 -3.47
C VAL A 96 7.89 4.91 -2.49
N HIS A 97 8.49 4.04 -1.69
CA HIS A 97 9.54 4.39 -0.75
C HIS A 97 10.71 5.11 -1.46
N GLY A 98 11.20 6.17 -0.86
CA GLY A 98 12.31 6.97 -1.40
C GLY A 98 11.94 8.00 -2.48
N TYR A 99 10.75 7.92 -3.06
CA TYR A 99 10.27 8.89 -4.06
C TYR A 99 9.25 9.88 -3.49
N HIS A 100 8.53 9.51 -2.46
CA HIS A 100 7.53 10.36 -1.83
C HIS A 100 7.97 10.75 -0.43
N ARG A 101 7.89 12.03 -0.10
CA ARG A 101 7.97 12.50 1.29
C ARG A 101 6.63 12.18 1.94
N GLY A 102 6.59 11.07 2.68
CA GLY A 102 5.38 10.62 3.35
C GLY A 102 5.20 11.31 4.69
N LYS A 103 3.94 11.51 5.06
CA LYS A 103 3.54 11.72 6.43
C LYS A 103 3.82 10.48 7.28
N SER A 104 3.99 10.66 8.58
CA SER A 104 4.15 9.54 9.50
C SER A 104 2.93 8.61 9.49
N PRO A 105 3.08 7.33 9.88
CA PRO A 105 1.93 6.42 9.99
C PRO A 105 0.81 6.96 10.90
N ALA A 106 1.16 7.74 11.93
CA ALA A 106 0.18 8.36 12.83
C ALA A 106 -0.64 9.46 12.13
N GLU A 107 0.02 10.34 11.37
CA GLU A 107 -0.68 11.38 10.59
C GLU A 107 -1.58 10.76 9.52
N ARG A 108 -1.12 9.69 8.84
CA ARG A 108 -1.92 8.94 7.88
C ARG A 108 -3.14 8.29 8.51
N LEU A 109 -2.99 7.73 9.70
CA LEU A 109 -4.08 7.11 10.44
C LEU A 109 -5.24 8.08 10.67
N GLU A 110 -4.96 9.35 10.95
CA GLU A 110 -6.02 10.35 11.12
C GLU A 110 -6.82 10.59 9.82
N VAL A 111 -6.16 10.55 8.67
CA VAL A 111 -6.84 10.65 7.37
C VAL A 111 -7.64 9.39 7.07
N VAL A 112 -7.11 8.20 7.37
CA VAL A 112 -7.84 6.92 7.24
C VAL A 112 -9.10 6.95 8.10
N LYS A 113 -8.97 7.32 9.40
CA LYS A 113 -10.11 7.43 10.33
C LYS A 113 -11.17 8.38 9.81
N LEU A 114 -10.77 9.52 9.26
CA LEU A 114 -11.70 10.50 8.71
C LEU A 114 -12.54 9.88 7.57
N PHE A 115 -11.90 9.22 6.61
CA PHE A 115 -12.63 8.62 5.49
C PHE A 115 -13.51 7.43 5.91
N VAL A 116 -13.04 6.61 6.82
CA VAL A 116 -13.88 5.54 7.42
C VAL A 116 -15.08 6.15 8.14
N GLY A 117 -14.88 7.22 8.91
CA GLY A 117 -15.96 7.95 9.60
C GLY A 117 -16.97 8.58 8.64
N LEU A 118 -16.57 8.92 7.42
CA LEU A 118 -17.45 9.36 6.32
C LEU A 118 -18.16 8.19 5.62
N GLY A 119 -18.04 6.96 6.14
CA GLY A 119 -18.73 5.78 5.65
C GLY A 119 -18.10 5.17 4.39
N ASN A 120 -16.81 5.39 4.13
CA ASN A 120 -16.11 4.61 3.11
C ASN A 120 -15.89 3.18 3.60
N ASP A 121 -16.07 2.23 2.69
CA ASP A 121 -15.91 0.81 3.00
C ASP A 121 -14.41 0.47 3.15
N VAL A 122 -14.07 -0.17 4.28
CA VAL A 122 -12.70 -0.60 4.59
C VAL A 122 -12.27 -1.85 3.81
N ASN A 123 -13.22 -2.53 3.16
CA ASN A 123 -13.00 -3.74 2.37
C ASN A 123 -13.15 -3.50 0.86
N GLN A 124 -13.51 -2.28 0.44
CA GLN A 124 -13.64 -2.00 -0.99
C GLN A 124 -12.27 -2.13 -1.67
N ALA A 125 -12.17 -3.15 -2.52
CA ALA A 125 -10.98 -3.39 -3.33
C ALA A 125 -11.01 -2.55 -4.62
N ASP A 126 -9.83 -2.32 -5.18
CA ASP A 126 -9.68 -1.77 -6.53
C ASP A 126 -9.91 -2.85 -7.62
N ASP A 127 -9.71 -2.49 -8.89
CA ASP A 127 -9.89 -3.39 -10.03
C ASP A 127 -8.89 -4.57 -10.06
N TYR A 128 -7.88 -4.56 -9.21
CA TYR A 128 -6.91 -5.64 -9.02
C TYR A 128 -7.20 -6.49 -7.78
N GLY A 129 -8.26 -6.19 -7.06
CA GLY A 129 -8.60 -6.84 -5.79
C GLY A 129 -7.81 -6.32 -4.59
N ILE A 130 -7.03 -5.22 -4.75
CA ILE A 130 -6.21 -4.68 -3.68
C ILE A 130 -7.08 -3.89 -2.69
N THR A 131 -7.10 -4.36 -1.45
CA THR A 131 -7.84 -3.72 -0.35
C THR A 131 -7.01 -2.65 0.37
N PRO A 132 -7.64 -1.75 1.15
CA PRO A 132 -6.91 -0.82 2.02
C PRO A 132 -5.96 -1.50 3.00
N LEU A 133 -6.31 -2.70 3.48
CA LEU A 133 -5.45 -3.48 4.39
C LEU A 133 -4.19 -3.99 3.69
N MET A 134 -4.29 -4.42 2.41
CA MET A 134 -3.14 -4.78 1.58
C MET A 134 -2.21 -3.58 1.36
N ALA A 135 -2.79 -2.39 1.10
CA ALA A 135 -2.01 -1.16 0.95
C ALA A 135 -1.25 -0.80 2.23
N ALA A 136 -1.90 -0.90 3.40
CA ALA A 136 -1.26 -0.67 4.70
C ALA A 136 -0.17 -1.71 5.01
N GLY A 137 -0.40 -2.97 4.61
CA GLY A 137 0.57 -4.07 4.72
C GLY A 137 1.83 -3.79 3.90
N ASN A 138 1.65 -3.39 2.64
CA ASN A 138 2.74 -3.03 1.73
C ASN A 138 3.65 -1.90 2.26
N MET A 139 3.08 -1.03 3.08
CA MET A 139 3.77 0.10 3.69
C MET A 139 4.30 -0.20 5.10
N GLY A 140 3.92 -1.32 5.69
CA GLY A 140 4.28 -1.68 7.06
C GLY A 140 3.65 -0.76 8.12
N TYR A 141 2.54 -0.12 7.83
CA TYR A 141 1.89 0.84 8.73
C TYR A 141 1.08 0.15 9.82
N THR A 142 1.76 -0.40 10.83
CA THR A 142 1.14 -1.17 11.93
C THR A 142 -0.03 -0.46 12.62
N PRO A 143 -0.03 0.87 12.88
CA PRO A 143 -1.18 1.54 13.47
C PRO A 143 -2.41 1.55 12.54
N ILE A 144 -2.20 1.65 11.23
CA ILE A 144 -3.28 1.62 10.24
C ILE A 144 -3.82 0.19 10.09
N ILE A 145 -2.93 -0.81 10.03
CA ILE A 145 -3.28 -2.23 10.01
C ILE A 145 -4.18 -2.56 11.20
N GLN A 146 -3.74 -2.19 12.42
CA GLN A 146 -4.52 -2.43 13.64
C GLN A 146 -5.90 -1.80 13.53
N TYR A 147 -5.96 -0.51 13.20
CA TYR A 147 -7.23 0.21 13.10
C TYR A 147 -8.18 -0.38 12.05
N LEU A 148 -7.68 -0.66 10.84
CA LEU A 148 -8.51 -1.24 9.77
C LEU A 148 -9.11 -2.58 10.19
N VAL A 149 -8.31 -3.45 10.84
CA VAL A 149 -8.79 -4.75 11.35
C VAL A 149 -9.80 -4.57 12.47
N ASP A 150 -9.62 -3.59 13.36
CA ASP A 150 -10.55 -3.29 14.47
C ASP A 150 -11.90 -2.79 13.97
N VAL A 151 -11.93 -2.11 12.80
CA VAL A 151 -13.18 -1.64 12.18
C VAL A 151 -13.73 -2.59 11.10
N GLY A 152 -13.20 -3.81 11.00
CA GLY A 152 -13.77 -4.89 10.19
C GLY A 152 -13.08 -5.14 8.84
N ALA A 153 -11.84 -4.70 8.65
CA ALA A 153 -11.08 -5.11 7.46
C ALA A 153 -10.80 -6.62 7.48
N ASP A 154 -10.97 -7.25 6.31
CA ASP A 154 -10.81 -8.69 6.14
C ASP A 154 -9.33 -9.07 5.97
N LEU A 155 -8.77 -9.74 6.99
CA LEU A 155 -7.42 -10.31 6.96
C LEU A 155 -7.30 -11.51 6.01
N GLY A 156 -8.42 -12.13 5.65
CA GLY A 156 -8.48 -13.28 4.76
C GLY A 156 -8.79 -12.92 3.30
N ALA A 157 -8.92 -11.63 2.98
CA ALA A 157 -9.17 -11.19 1.61
C ALA A 157 -8.04 -11.59 0.66
N TYR A 158 -8.37 -11.76 -0.62
CA TYR A 158 -7.40 -12.03 -1.68
C TYR A 158 -7.48 -10.96 -2.75
N ASP A 159 -6.32 -10.59 -3.31
CA ASP A 159 -6.29 -9.88 -4.58
C ASP A 159 -6.66 -10.82 -5.75
N LEU A 160 -6.74 -10.27 -6.97
CA LEU A 160 -7.09 -11.08 -8.16
C LEU A 160 -5.91 -11.86 -8.74
N GLY A 161 -4.74 -11.79 -8.10
CA GLY A 161 -3.50 -12.32 -8.64
C GLY A 161 -3.04 -11.53 -9.89
N LYS A 162 -1.85 -11.84 -10.39
CA LYS A 162 -1.37 -11.27 -11.66
C LYS A 162 -1.47 -12.31 -12.76
N LYS A 163 -2.19 -11.98 -13.83
CA LYS A 163 -2.09 -12.73 -15.07
C LYS A 163 -0.72 -12.46 -15.70
N ASN A 164 -0.07 -13.54 -16.18
CA ASN A 164 1.22 -13.46 -16.84
C ASN A 164 1.05 -12.72 -18.17
N ASP A 165 1.37 -11.44 -18.22
CA ASP A 165 1.38 -10.59 -19.42
C ASP A 165 2.77 -10.49 -20.07
N GLY A 166 3.70 -11.32 -19.63
CA GLY A 166 5.04 -11.44 -20.21
C GLY A 166 6.05 -10.36 -19.78
N ALA A 167 5.64 -9.37 -19.00
CA ALA A 167 6.52 -8.32 -18.51
C ALA A 167 6.76 -8.47 -17.01
N PHE A 168 7.89 -8.99 -16.63
CA PHE A 168 8.42 -9.04 -15.26
C PHE A 168 7.68 -9.89 -14.21
N GLY A 169 8.21 -11.08 -14.01
CA GLY A 169 8.14 -11.84 -12.76
C GLY A 169 6.75 -12.04 -12.17
N SER A 170 6.04 -12.95 -12.71
CA SER A 170 4.75 -13.46 -12.34
C SER A 170 4.66 -13.93 -10.89
N SER A 171 4.03 -13.20 -10.02
CA SER A 171 3.22 -13.85 -9.01
C SER A 171 1.88 -14.15 -9.65
N ILE A 172 1.42 -15.38 -9.58
CA ILE A 172 0.29 -15.87 -10.37
C ILE A 172 -0.89 -16.19 -9.48
N GLU A 173 -0.63 -16.48 -8.22
CA GLU A 173 -1.69 -16.76 -7.25
C GLU A 173 -2.19 -15.50 -6.57
N PRO A 174 -3.46 -15.47 -6.16
CA PRO A 174 -4.02 -14.42 -5.33
C PRO A 174 -3.27 -14.30 -4.00
N LEU A 175 -2.99 -13.06 -3.57
CA LEU A 175 -2.23 -12.76 -2.37
C LEU A 175 -3.13 -12.25 -1.26
N MET A 176 -2.76 -12.57 -0.02
CA MET A 176 -3.41 -12.09 1.19
C MET A 176 -2.79 -10.76 1.68
N PRO A 177 -3.46 -9.99 2.55
CA PRO A 177 -2.90 -8.75 3.09
C PRO A 177 -1.51 -8.92 3.74
N VAL A 178 -1.26 -10.04 4.41
CA VAL A 178 0.03 -10.31 5.05
C VAL A 178 1.17 -10.50 4.03
N ASP A 179 0.87 -10.99 2.84
CA ASP A 179 1.87 -11.18 1.78
C ASP A 179 2.45 -9.85 1.29
N TYR A 180 1.65 -8.80 1.31
CA TYR A 180 2.09 -7.44 1.03
C TYR A 180 3.08 -6.94 2.06
N ALA A 181 2.90 -7.26 3.36
CA ALA A 181 3.86 -6.95 4.41
C ALA A 181 5.15 -7.79 4.31
N ILE A 182 5.05 -9.02 3.81
CA ILE A 182 6.20 -9.90 3.49
C ILE A 182 6.95 -9.39 2.24
N GLY A 183 6.35 -8.46 1.47
CA GLY A 183 6.93 -7.89 0.26
C GLY A 183 6.75 -8.75 -0.99
N VAL A 184 5.77 -9.65 -1.03
CA VAL A 184 5.46 -10.47 -2.21
C VAL A 184 4.69 -9.69 -3.26
N GLY A 185 3.71 -8.89 -2.83
CA GLY A 185 2.84 -8.10 -3.71
C GLY A 185 3.46 -6.82 -4.26
N THR A 186 4.67 -6.48 -3.81
CA THR A 186 5.31 -5.20 -4.18
C THR A 186 5.92 -5.24 -5.56
N PHE A 187 5.41 -4.38 -6.42
CA PHE A 187 6.10 -3.99 -7.65
C PHE A 187 6.99 -2.79 -7.35
N VAL A 188 8.24 -3.03 -6.99
CA VAL A 188 9.21 -1.94 -6.78
C VAL A 188 10.19 -1.93 -7.95
N PRO A 189 10.27 -0.83 -8.71
CA PRO A 189 11.36 -0.65 -9.66
C PRO A 189 12.67 -0.65 -8.86
N ASN A 190 13.60 -1.49 -9.20
CA ASN A 190 14.94 -1.68 -8.59
C ASN A 190 15.06 -2.80 -7.55
N ASN A 191 14.21 -3.82 -7.55
CA ASN A 191 14.35 -5.04 -6.72
C ASN A 191 14.48 -4.82 -5.19
N ALA A 192 14.12 -3.65 -4.69
CA ALA A 192 14.11 -3.40 -3.25
C ALA A 192 12.83 -3.96 -2.64
N VAL A 193 12.82 -5.25 -2.34
CA VAL A 193 11.75 -5.85 -1.55
C VAL A 193 11.96 -5.44 -0.10
N ILE A 194 10.97 -4.77 0.48
CA ILE A 194 10.99 -4.41 1.89
C ILE A 194 10.09 -5.37 2.64
N ILE A 195 10.66 -6.04 3.64
CA ILE A 195 9.91 -6.90 4.56
C ILE A 195 9.63 -6.06 5.80
N HIS A 196 8.35 -5.94 6.14
CA HIS A 196 7.89 -5.20 7.31
C HIS A 196 7.63 -6.18 8.47
N GLU A 197 8.68 -6.60 9.18
CA GLU A 197 8.62 -7.67 10.19
C GLU A 197 7.57 -7.42 11.28
N ASP A 198 7.46 -6.19 11.78
CA ASP A 198 6.46 -5.81 12.79
C ASP A 198 5.03 -5.95 12.27
N ALA A 199 4.80 -5.56 11.00
CA ALA A 199 3.48 -5.68 10.36
C ALA A 199 3.14 -7.16 10.11
N VAL A 200 4.11 -7.95 9.66
CA VAL A 200 3.97 -9.40 9.47
C VAL A 200 3.61 -10.08 10.80
N ALA A 201 4.36 -9.80 11.87
CA ALA A 201 4.10 -10.37 13.19
C ALA A 201 2.71 -9.99 13.72
N LEU A 202 2.32 -8.71 13.55
CA LEU A 202 1.00 -8.22 13.94
C LEU A 202 -0.13 -8.93 13.18
N MET A 203 -0.03 -9.01 11.85
CA MET A 203 -1.06 -9.64 11.02
C MET A 203 -1.19 -11.13 11.31
N PHE A 204 -0.09 -11.87 11.45
CA PHE A 204 -0.15 -13.29 11.81
C PHE A 204 -0.76 -13.53 13.20
N LYS A 205 -0.45 -12.66 14.17
CA LYS A 205 -1.10 -12.71 15.50
C LYS A 205 -2.63 -12.57 15.35
N MET A 206 -3.07 -11.55 14.63
CA MET A 206 -4.50 -11.29 14.41
C MET A 206 -5.18 -12.42 13.62
N MET A 207 -4.52 -12.96 12.61
CA MET A 207 -5.00 -14.11 11.83
C MET A 207 -5.17 -15.34 12.73
N LYS A 208 -4.18 -15.64 13.58
CA LYS A 208 -4.25 -16.76 14.53
C LYS A 208 -5.42 -16.61 15.50
N GLU A 209 -5.61 -15.41 16.06
CA GLU A 209 -6.72 -15.11 16.98
C GLU A 209 -8.10 -15.30 16.33
N ARG A 210 -8.21 -15.14 15.02
CA ARG A 210 -9.43 -15.26 14.22
C ARG A 210 -9.56 -16.61 13.48
N GLY A 211 -8.60 -17.52 13.64
CA GLY A 211 -8.59 -18.83 12.96
C GLY A 211 -8.37 -18.71 11.43
N ILE A 212 -7.83 -17.59 10.95
CA ILE A 212 -7.54 -17.39 9.52
C ILE A 212 -6.20 -18.06 9.20
N ARG A 213 -6.19 -18.86 8.13
CA ARG A 213 -4.99 -19.55 7.66
C ARG A 213 -4.30 -18.75 6.58
N HIS A 214 -2.97 -18.71 6.63
CA HIS A 214 -2.15 -18.23 5.53
C HIS A 214 -2.06 -19.34 4.46
N THR A 215 -2.35 -18.99 3.20
CA THR A 215 -2.49 -19.98 2.11
C THR A 215 -1.54 -19.76 0.95
N THR A 216 -0.78 -18.68 0.96
CA THR A 216 0.20 -18.39 -0.10
C THR A 216 1.27 -19.46 -0.15
N SER A 217 1.58 -19.96 -1.35
CA SER A 217 2.51 -21.06 -1.53
C SER A 217 3.96 -20.67 -1.19
N GLU A 218 4.75 -21.64 -0.73
CA GLU A 218 6.18 -21.45 -0.45
C GLU A 218 6.92 -20.93 -1.70
N CYS A 219 6.52 -21.38 -2.88
CA CYS A 219 7.09 -20.97 -4.14
C CYS A 219 6.90 -19.46 -4.38
N THR A 220 5.69 -18.94 -4.19
CA THR A 220 5.41 -17.51 -4.32
C THR A 220 6.18 -16.70 -3.29
N LEU A 221 6.23 -17.16 -2.05
CA LEU A 221 7.00 -16.52 -0.98
C LEU A 221 8.49 -16.42 -1.30
N ARG A 222 9.03 -17.40 -2.02
CA ARG A 222 10.43 -17.39 -2.48
C ARG A 222 10.66 -16.53 -3.73
N GLY A 223 9.60 -15.98 -4.34
CA GLY A 223 9.70 -15.11 -5.53
C GLY A 223 9.90 -15.88 -6.84
N PHE A 224 9.58 -17.17 -6.87
CA PHE A 224 9.60 -17.98 -8.09
C PHE A 224 8.20 -18.08 -8.72
N THR A 225 8.15 -18.32 -10.01
CA THR A 225 6.90 -18.67 -10.71
C THR A 225 6.51 -20.09 -10.37
N CYS A 226 5.36 -20.28 -9.75
CA CYS A 226 4.91 -21.57 -9.24
C CYS A 226 4.33 -22.52 -10.31
N ALA A 227 4.37 -22.16 -11.58
CA ALA A 227 3.81 -22.96 -12.67
C ALA A 227 4.37 -24.40 -12.78
N GLN A 228 5.37 -24.77 -12.00
CA GLN A 228 6.00 -26.09 -12.04
C GLN A 228 6.14 -26.79 -10.68
N ALA A 229 5.69 -26.18 -9.58
CA ALA A 229 5.84 -26.78 -8.26
C ALA A 229 4.47 -27.30 -7.75
N ASN A 230 4.28 -28.59 -7.83
CA ASN A 230 3.31 -29.33 -7.00
C ASN A 230 3.79 -29.29 -5.53
N VAL A 231 3.75 -28.13 -4.90
CA VAL A 231 4.19 -27.99 -3.52
C VAL A 231 2.96 -27.84 -2.66
N ASP A 232 2.71 -28.87 -1.88
CA ASP A 232 1.76 -28.86 -0.77
C ASP A 232 2.15 -27.72 0.20
N PRO A 233 1.29 -26.73 0.49
CA PRO A 233 1.65 -25.60 1.32
C PRO A 233 1.86 -26.09 2.76
N LYS A 234 3.11 -26.36 3.14
CA LYS A 234 3.45 -26.53 4.54
C LYS A 234 3.32 -25.18 5.24
N PHE A 235 2.56 -25.17 6.30
CA PHE A 235 2.38 -23.99 7.15
C PHE A 235 3.70 -23.63 7.82
N ALA A 236 4.48 -22.75 7.20
CA ALA A 236 5.63 -22.16 7.84
C ALA A 236 5.16 -21.21 8.96
N THR A 237 5.96 -21.12 10.02
CA THR A 237 5.75 -20.10 11.04
C THR A 237 6.01 -18.70 10.46
N PRO A 238 5.46 -17.62 11.04
CA PRO A 238 5.75 -16.25 10.60
C PRO A 238 7.24 -15.97 10.45
N ALA A 239 8.06 -16.44 11.40
CA ALA A 239 9.51 -16.27 11.35
C ALA A 239 10.17 -17.04 10.19
N GLU A 240 9.68 -18.22 9.86
CA GLU A 240 10.16 -19.00 8.70
C GLU A 240 9.80 -18.33 7.38
N ILE A 241 8.57 -17.77 7.26
CA ILE A 241 8.12 -17.03 6.08
C ILE A 241 9.00 -15.81 5.83
N VAL A 242 9.22 -14.98 6.86
CA VAL A 242 10.11 -13.81 6.77
C VAL A 242 11.53 -14.24 6.38
N ARG A 243 12.05 -15.30 6.99
CA ARG A 243 13.38 -15.83 6.69
C ARG A 243 13.50 -16.33 5.26
N MET A 244 12.53 -17.11 4.78
CA MET A 244 12.49 -17.60 3.40
C MET A 244 12.52 -16.44 2.41
N ARG A 245 11.72 -15.41 2.65
CA ARG A 245 11.66 -14.24 1.77
C ARG A 245 12.94 -13.42 1.81
N ALA A 246 13.52 -13.19 2.99
CA ALA A 246 14.78 -12.47 3.15
C ALA A 246 15.91 -13.15 2.37
N VAL A 247 16.00 -14.47 2.44
CA VAL A 247 16.99 -15.25 1.67
C VAL A 247 16.74 -15.14 0.16
N ALA A 248 15.48 -15.21 -0.27
CA ALA A 248 15.14 -15.15 -1.69
C ALA A 248 15.48 -13.79 -2.34
N VAL A 249 15.44 -12.70 -1.57
CA VAL A 249 15.78 -11.35 -2.05
C VAL A 249 17.23 -10.94 -1.76
N GLY A 250 18.05 -11.85 -1.26
CA GLY A 250 19.47 -11.59 -1.00
C GLY A 250 19.76 -10.71 0.22
N HIS A 251 18.78 -10.51 1.11
CA HIS A 251 19.01 -9.83 2.37
C HIS A 251 19.76 -10.76 3.35
N GLN A 252 20.91 -10.31 3.83
CA GLN A 252 21.54 -10.92 5.00
C GLN A 252 20.75 -10.42 6.23
N VAL A 253 19.98 -11.31 6.81
CA VAL A 253 19.29 -11.03 8.07
C VAL A 253 20.30 -11.31 9.19
N GLU A 254 20.96 -10.26 9.70
CA GLU A 254 21.82 -10.38 10.87
C GLU A 254 21.01 -10.91 12.05
N GLY A 255 21.51 -11.97 12.68
CA GLY A 255 20.90 -12.56 13.87
C GLY A 255 19.99 -13.79 13.64
N ILE A 256 19.72 -14.20 12.41
CA ILE A 256 18.90 -15.40 12.11
C ILE A 256 19.74 -16.59 11.59
N THR A 257 21.04 -16.49 11.64
CA THR A 257 21.97 -17.57 11.20
C THR A 257 22.15 -18.69 12.21
N GLY A 258 21.11 -19.07 12.92
CA GLY A 258 21.05 -20.26 13.76
C GLY A 258 20.53 -21.47 12.96
N GLY A 259 21.43 -22.16 12.21
CA GLY A 259 21.22 -23.56 11.83
C GLY A 259 20.53 -23.84 10.49
N LEU A 260 21.20 -23.53 9.38
CA LEU A 260 21.09 -24.30 8.15
C LEU A 260 22.50 -24.82 7.79
N GLU A 261 23.01 -25.68 8.61
CA GLU A 261 24.02 -26.62 8.12
C GLU A 261 23.30 -27.71 7.34
N ALA A 262 23.71 -27.85 6.09
CA ALA A 262 23.27 -28.91 5.21
C ALA A 262 23.56 -30.29 5.86
N LYS A 263 22.52 -31.11 5.93
CA LYS A 263 22.65 -32.56 5.98
C LYS A 263 22.01 -33.15 4.74
#